data_b7fc43145206d7291229d471682b64b8
#
_entry.id   b7fc43145206d7291229d471682b64b8
#
_cell.length_a   1.000
_cell.length_b   1.000
_cell.length_c   1.000
_cell.angle_alpha   90.00
_cell.angle_beta   90.00
_cell.angle_gamma   90.00
#
_symmetry.space_group_name_H-M   'P 1'
#
loop_
_entity.id
_entity.type
_entity.pdbx_description
1 polymer ?
#
loop_
_entity_poly.entity_id
_entity_poly.type
_entity_poly.pdbx_seq_one_letter_code
_entity_poly.pdbx_strand_id
1 'polypeptide(L)'
;MPEPPIDTDCDVIVVGAGPAGTAAAIALARAGIPVQVFDKARFPRDKCCGDGLTTLALRELEALGFDPAAVPGWFPVADAVLRTPA
;
A
#
# COMPACT_ATOMS: atom_id res chain seq x y z
N MET A 1 -6.96 11.22 21.62
CA MET A 1 -7.05 9.76 21.67
C MET A 1 -5.67 9.22 21.97
N PRO A 2 -5.54 8.42 23.00
CA PRO A 2 -4.22 7.89 23.33
C PRO A 2 -3.73 6.95 22.21
N GLU A 3 -2.44 6.98 21.97
CA GLU A 3 -1.82 6.05 21.05
C GLU A 3 -1.82 4.65 21.66
N PRO A 4 -1.98 3.61 20.84
CA PRO A 4 -1.84 2.25 21.35
C PRO A 4 -0.42 2.03 21.85
N PRO A 5 -0.23 1.21 22.89
CA PRO A 5 1.11 0.90 23.35
C PRO A 5 1.90 0.18 22.26
N ILE A 6 3.20 0.43 22.23
CA ILE A 6 4.08 -0.30 21.33
C ILE A 6 4.23 -1.71 21.89
N ASP A 7 3.92 -2.70 21.04
CA ASP A 7 4.14 -4.09 21.38
C ASP A 7 5.63 -4.42 21.22
N THR A 8 6.28 -4.78 22.32
CA THR A 8 7.71 -5.11 22.31
C THR A 8 7.99 -6.49 21.72
N ASP A 9 6.95 -7.27 21.41
CA ASP A 9 7.10 -8.60 20.80
C ASP A 9 7.17 -8.55 19.27
N CYS A 10 7.09 -7.39 18.67
CA CYS A 10 7.25 -7.28 17.22
C CYS A 10 8.71 -7.15 16.83
N ASP A 11 9.05 -7.73 15.68
CA ASP A 11 10.42 -7.70 15.15
C ASP A 11 10.67 -6.51 14.22
N VAL A 12 9.61 -5.97 13.61
CA VAL A 12 9.71 -4.88 12.65
C VAL A 12 8.63 -3.85 12.93
N ILE A 13 9.02 -2.60 12.87
CA ILE A 13 8.09 -1.46 12.94
C ILE A 13 8.12 -0.76 11.59
N VAL A 14 6.93 -0.60 11.00
CA VAL A 14 6.75 0.16 9.76
C VAL A 14 6.15 1.51 10.12
N VAL A 15 6.84 2.57 9.75
CA VAL A 15 6.36 3.93 9.96
C VAL A 15 5.83 4.47 8.64
N GLY A 16 4.54 4.77 8.63
CA GLY A 16 3.85 5.20 7.43
C GLY A 16 3.02 4.05 6.83
N ALA A 17 1.69 4.19 6.88
CA ALA A 17 0.76 3.20 6.35
C ALA A 17 0.21 3.60 4.98
N GLY A 18 1.04 4.23 4.16
CA GLY A 18 0.76 4.47 2.75
C GLY A 18 0.94 3.18 1.94
N PRO A 19 0.84 3.24 0.60
CA PRO A 19 0.94 2.03 -0.22
C PRO A 19 2.21 1.22 0.01
N ALA A 20 3.37 1.89 0.10
CA ALA A 20 4.64 1.20 0.29
C ALA A 20 4.74 0.54 1.67
N GLY A 21 4.38 1.27 2.73
CA GLY A 21 4.42 0.75 4.09
C GLY A 21 3.44 -0.39 4.30
N THR A 22 2.24 -0.26 3.77
CA THR A 22 1.22 -1.30 3.84
C THR A 22 1.67 -2.56 3.10
N ALA A 23 2.23 -2.42 1.90
CA ALA A 23 2.73 -3.56 1.13
C ALA A 23 3.86 -4.27 1.87
N ALA A 24 4.79 -3.51 2.46
CA ALA A 24 5.87 -4.07 3.26
C ALA A 24 5.34 -4.84 4.47
N ALA A 25 4.35 -4.27 5.18
CA ALA A 25 3.74 -4.92 6.34
C ALA A 25 3.04 -6.22 5.96
N ILE A 26 2.31 -6.24 4.86
CA ILE A 26 1.66 -7.46 4.38
C ILE A 26 2.69 -8.54 4.04
N ALA A 27 3.75 -8.17 3.32
CA ALA A 27 4.81 -9.10 2.96
C ALA A 27 5.48 -9.69 4.19
N LEU A 28 5.79 -8.87 5.19
CA LEU A 28 6.38 -9.32 6.45
C LEU A 28 5.44 -10.25 7.21
N ALA A 29 4.18 -9.87 7.33
CA ALA A 29 3.18 -10.69 8.02
C ALA A 29 3.00 -12.05 7.35
N ARG A 30 3.00 -12.10 6.04
CA ARG A 30 2.88 -13.35 5.28
C ARG A 30 4.12 -14.22 5.42
N ALA A 31 5.27 -13.63 5.71
CA ALA A 31 6.50 -14.37 6.01
C ALA A 31 6.55 -14.84 7.47
N GLY A 32 5.54 -14.56 8.27
CA GLY A 32 5.50 -14.94 9.67
C GLY A 32 6.28 -14.03 10.59
N ILE A 33 6.64 -12.83 10.13
CA ILE A 33 7.41 -11.87 10.92
C ILE A 33 6.45 -10.93 11.63
N PRO A 34 6.46 -10.88 12.97
CA PRO A 34 5.63 -9.94 13.71
C PRO A 34 5.96 -8.49 13.32
N VAL A 35 4.95 -7.73 12.93
CA VAL A 35 5.13 -6.36 12.44
C VAL A 35 4.07 -5.44 13.04
N GLN A 36 4.45 -4.22 13.37
CA GLN A 36 3.51 -3.17 13.74
C GLN A 36 3.63 -2.02 12.75
N VAL A 37 2.49 -1.38 12.46
CA VAL A 37 2.42 -0.28 11.51
C VAL A 37 1.89 0.95 12.24
N PHE A 38 2.59 2.06 12.08
CA PHE A 38 2.21 3.34 12.66
C PHE A 38 2.07 4.39 11.58
N ASP A 39 1.07 5.25 11.72
CA ASP A 39 0.89 6.40 10.84
C ASP A 39 0.44 7.60 11.66
N LYS A 40 0.92 8.79 11.28
CA LYS A 40 0.53 10.02 11.94
C LYS A 40 -0.89 10.47 11.61
N ALA A 41 -1.47 9.95 10.54
CA ALA A 41 -2.82 10.26 10.09
C ALA A 41 -3.82 9.24 10.59
N ARG A 42 -5.07 9.65 10.68
CA ARG A 42 -6.19 8.74 10.94
C ARG A 42 -6.75 8.24 9.62
N PHE A 43 -7.13 6.98 9.58
CA PHE A 43 -7.76 6.40 8.39
C PHE A 43 -9.27 6.39 8.53
N PRO A 44 -10.02 6.49 7.42
CA PRO A 44 -9.51 6.64 6.05
C PRO A 44 -8.91 8.01 5.80
N ARG A 45 -7.95 8.08 4.91
CA ARG A 45 -7.31 9.33 4.53
C ARG A 45 -7.02 9.36 3.04
N ASP A 46 -7.04 10.56 2.47
CA ASP A 46 -6.61 10.77 1.11
C ASP A 46 -5.13 11.14 1.09
N LYS A 47 -4.41 10.55 0.17
CA LYS A 47 -3.04 10.91 -0.11
C LYS A 47 -2.91 11.14 -1.61
N CYS A 48 -2.43 12.31 -1.96
CA CYS A 48 -2.18 12.63 -3.35
C CYS A 48 -1.03 11.77 -3.87
N CYS A 49 -1.33 10.85 -4.77
CA CYS A 49 -0.33 10.07 -5.47
C CYS A 49 -0.85 9.80 -6.88
N GLY A 50 -0.01 9.29 -7.76
CA GLY A 50 -0.44 8.93 -9.10
C GLY A 50 -1.57 7.91 -9.05
N ASP A 51 -2.62 8.13 -9.83
CA ASP A 51 -3.80 7.27 -9.82
C ASP A 51 -3.66 6.05 -10.72
N GLY A 52 -2.44 5.76 -11.18
CA GLY A 52 -2.18 4.65 -12.06
C GLY A 52 -1.14 3.68 -11.51
N LEU A 53 -1.28 2.43 -11.87
CA LEU A 53 -0.33 1.39 -11.53
C LEU A 53 0.30 0.82 -12.80
N THR A 54 1.60 0.58 -12.76
CA THR A 54 2.27 -0.17 -13.80
C THR A 54 1.88 -1.65 -13.73
N THR A 55 2.10 -2.39 -14.82
CA THR A 55 1.84 -3.82 -14.84
C THR A 55 2.66 -4.55 -13.77
N LEU A 56 3.91 -4.14 -13.56
CA LEU A 56 4.75 -4.76 -12.54
C LEU A 56 4.21 -4.51 -11.14
N ALA A 57 3.82 -3.27 -10.84
CA ALA A 57 3.23 -2.93 -9.54
C ALA A 57 1.95 -3.72 -9.27
N LEU A 58 1.11 -3.87 -10.28
CA LEU A 58 -0.12 -4.66 -10.17
C LEU A 58 0.18 -6.12 -9.87
N ARG A 59 1.15 -6.71 -10.54
CA ARG A 59 1.54 -8.11 -10.29
C ARG A 59 2.06 -8.30 -8.87
N GLU A 60 2.83 -7.35 -8.35
CA GLU A 60 3.30 -7.42 -6.98
C GLU A 60 2.15 -7.34 -5.98
N LEU A 61 1.15 -6.50 -6.24
CA LEU A 61 -0.05 -6.42 -5.41
C LEU A 61 -0.86 -7.71 -5.46
N GLU A 62 -1.03 -8.28 -6.65
CA GLU A 62 -1.73 -9.56 -6.81
C GLU A 62 -1.03 -10.68 -6.04
N ALA A 63 0.30 -10.68 -6.03
CA ALA A 63 1.08 -11.64 -5.25
C ALA A 63 0.83 -11.49 -3.74
N LEU A 64 0.47 -10.29 -3.27
CA LEU A 64 0.09 -10.03 -1.89
C LEU A 64 -1.38 -10.34 -1.58
N GLY A 65 -2.13 -10.80 -2.56
CA GLY A 65 -3.54 -11.16 -2.39
C GLY A 65 -4.55 -10.11 -2.82
N PHE A 66 -4.08 -9.05 -3.48
CA PHE A 66 -4.99 -8.01 -3.98
C PHE A 66 -5.72 -8.49 -5.22
N ASP A 67 -7.03 -8.24 -5.26
CA ASP A 67 -7.88 -8.56 -6.42
C ASP A 67 -8.45 -7.27 -7.02
N PRO A 68 -7.99 -6.84 -8.19
CA PRO A 68 -8.52 -5.62 -8.83
C PRO A 68 -10.01 -5.70 -9.11
N ALA A 69 -10.54 -6.89 -9.38
CA ALA A 69 -11.96 -7.06 -9.68
C ALA A 69 -12.86 -6.71 -8.49
N ALA A 70 -12.32 -6.73 -7.27
CA ALA A 70 -13.05 -6.36 -6.07
C ALA A 70 -13.13 -4.84 -5.85
N VAL A 71 -12.43 -4.04 -6.65
CA VAL A 71 -12.36 -2.58 -6.47
C VAL A 71 -13.33 -1.90 -7.45
N PRO A 72 -14.36 -1.21 -6.94
CA PRO A 72 -15.25 -0.45 -7.81
C PRO A 72 -14.49 0.63 -8.57
N GLY A 73 -14.77 0.77 -9.85
CA GLY A 73 -14.11 1.78 -10.67
C GLY A 73 -12.71 1.40 -11.14
N TRP A 74 -12.23 0.20 -10.85
CA TRP A 74 -10.98 -0.27 -11.41
C TRP A 74 -11.11 -0.49 -12.91
N PHE A 75 -10.10 -0.06 -13.66
CA PHE A 75 -10.23 -0.06 -15.10
C PHE A 75 -8.83 -0.14 -15.73
N PRO A 76 -8.62 -1.09 -16.61
CA PRO A 76 -7.34 -1.22 -17.28
C PRO A 76 -7.15 -0.13 -18.33
N VAL A 77 -5.94 0.38 -18.42
CA VAL A 77 -5.55 1.38 -19.41
C VAL A 77 -4.69 0.67 -20.46
N ALA A 78 -5.14 0.73 -21.72
CA ALA A 78 -4.43 0.07 -22.82
C ALA A 78 -3.22 0.89 -23.27
N ASP A 79 -3.35 2.22 -23.28
CA ASP A 79 -2.33 3.10 -23.82
C ASP A 79 -2.09 4.31 -22.91
N ALA A 80 -0.86 4.78 -22.87
CA ALA A 80 -0.50 6.03 -22.24
C ALA A 80 0.17 6.94 -23.27
N VAL A 81 -0.26 8.20 -23.32
CA VAL A 81 0.30 9.19 -24.22
C VAL A 81 1.01 10.26 -23.41
N LEU A 82 2.30 10.42 -23.68
CA LEU A 82 3.09 11.48 -23.09
C LEU A 82 3.19 12.65 -24.07
N ARG A 83 2.85 13.82 -23.59
CA ARG A 83 2.98 15.06 -24.39
C ARG A 83 3.87 16.02 -23.65
N THR A 84 4.81 16.59 -24.39
CA THR A 84 5.66 17.65 -23.86
C THR A 84 5.27 18.97 -24.50
N PRO A 85 5.42 20.09 -23.79
CA PRO A 85 5.22 21.40 -24.40
C PRO A 85 6.24 21.57 -25.52
N ALA A 86 5.80 22.08 -26.66
CA ALA A 86 6.66 22.32 -27.81
C ALA A 86 7.55 23.52 -27.58
#